data_6237f6ecda3cb6bd4b2345397efd45a7
#
_entry.id   6237f6ecda3cb6bd4b2345397efd45a7
#
_cell.length_a   1.000
_cell.length_b   1.000
_cell.length_c   1.000
_cell.angle_alpha   90.00
_cell.angle_beta   90.00
_cell.angle_gamma   90.00
#
_symmetry.space_group_name_H-M   'P 1'
#
loop_
_entity.id
_entity.type
_entity.pdbx_description
1 polymer ?
#
loop_
_entity_poly.entity_id
_entity_poly.type
_entity_poly.pdbx_seq_one_letter_code
_entity_poly.pdbx_strand_id
1 'polypeptide(L)'
;MKKLKGLIIMFLISLSLFGLTACQDSENNVTYEQITAEEAKTIMETQQDYIIIDARTDEEFAEGHIENAILIPEYEIAQRAENEIADKDALILVYCRSGRRSKIATEELIKLGYTNVKEFGGIIDWPYEIEK
;
A
#
# COMPACT_ATOMS: atom_id res chain seq x y z
N MET A 1 60.53 -34.00 48.69
CA MET A 1 59.16 -33.32 48.67
C MET A 1 59.26 -32.24 47.65
N LYS A 2 58.64 -32.47 46.50
CA LYS A 2 58.64 -31.48 45.44
C LYS A 2 57.24 -30.93 45.35
N LYS A 3 57.07 -29.65 45.61
CA LYS A 3 55.79 -28.94 45.44
C LYS A 3 55.66 -28.61 43.98
N LEU A 4 54.71 -29.20 43.38
CA LEU A 4 54.29 -28.86 42.06
C LEU A 4 53.49 -27.57 42.09
N LYS A 5 54.04 -26.51 41.59
CA LYS A 5 53.29 -25.25 41.41
C LYS A 5 52.51 -25.35 40.10
N GLY A 6 51.23 -25.55 40.23
CA GLY A 6 50.31 -25.46 39.10
C GLY A 6 50.24 -24.03 38.62
N LEU A 7 50.71 -23.83 37.43
CA LEU A 7 50.55 -22.57 36.71
C LEU A 7 49.16 -22.56 36.04
N ILE A 8 48.22 -21.87 36.67
CA ILE A 8 46.93 -21.65 36.07
C ILE A 8 47.11 -20.51 35.08
N ILE A 9 47.19 -20.87 33.83
CA ILE A 9 47.12 -19.92 32.75
C ILE A 9 45.63 -19.61 32.53
N MET A 10 45.20 -18.48 33.07
CA MET A 10 43.88 -17.91 32.70
C MET A 10 43.96 -17.39 31.28
N PHE A 11 43.40 -18.15 30.39
CA PHE A 11 43.10 -17.68 29.03
C PHE A 11 41.91 -16.75 29.12
N LEU A 12 42.18 -15.45 29.18
CA LEU A 12 41.14 -14.42 28.94
C LEU A 12 40.84 -14.41 27.45
N ILE A 13 39.83 -15.19 27.09
CA ILE A 13 39.22 -15.05 25.78
C ILE A 13 38.39 -13.78 25.83
N SER A 14 38.99 -12.70 25.34
CA SER A 14 38.29 -11.49 25.02
C SER A 14 37.39 -11.79 23.81
N LEU A 15 36.14 -12.17 24.10
CA LEU A 15 35.11 -12.27 23.10
C LEU A 15 34.64 -10.84 22.78
N SER A 16 35.35 -10.18 21.88
CA SER A 16 34.86 -8.95 21.27
C SER A 16 33.62 -9.29 20.46
N LEU A 17 32.50 -9.09 21.09
CA LEU A 17 31.20 -9.10 20.44
C LEU A 17 31.14 -7.88 19.50
N PHE A 18 31.59 -8.07 18.28
CA PHE A 18 31.32 -7.13 17.20
C PHE A 18 29.84 -7.23 16.94
N GLY A 19 29.06 -6.37 17.60
CA GLY A 19 27.68 -6.15 17.24
C GLY A 19 27.64 -5.55 15.84
N LEU A 20 27.44 -6.40 14.84
CA LEU A 20 26.90 -5.94 13.57
C LEU A 20 25.49 -5.48 13.85
N THR A 21 25.35 -4.19 14.15
CA THR A 21 24.08 -3.51 13.92
C THR A 21 23.91 -3.46 12.40
N ALA A 22 23.29 -4.48 11.86
CA ALA A 22 22.69 -4.38 10.57
C ALA A 22 21.64 -3.26 10.70
N CYS A 23 21.92 -2.10 10.13
CA CYS A 23 20.89 -1.15 9.76
C CYS A 23 20.01 -1.91 8.78
N GLN A 24 18.95 -2.51 9.28
CA GLN A 24 17.81 -2.81 8.45
C GLN A 24 17.25 -1.46 8.09
N ASP A 25 17.61 -0.98 6.91
CA ASP A 25 16.72 -0.13 6.15
C ASP A 25 15.44 -0.95 6.05
N SER A 26 14.51 -0.66 6.94
CA SER A 26 13.14 -1.03 6.72
C SER A 26 12.71 -0.21 5.50
N GLU A 27 12.99 -0.72 4.31
CA GLU A 27 12.17 -0.43 3.17
C GLU A 27 10.76 -0.70 3.68
N ASN A 28 10.01 0.38 3.92
CA ASN A 28 8.59 0.29 4.12
C ASN A 28 8.05 -0.28 2.81
N ASN A 29 8.05 -1.60 2.74
CA ASN A 29 7.42 -2.32 1.67
C ASN A 29 5.92 -2.15 1.91
N VAL A 30 5.39 -1.03 1.40
CA VAL A 30 3.98 -0.75 1.43
C VAL A 30 3.32 -1.80 0.56
N THR A 31 2.78 -2.82 1.20
CA THR A 31 2.06 -3.88 0.53
C THR A 31 0.59 -3.50 0.44
N TYR A 32 0.08 -3.42 -0.77
CA TYR A 32 -1.33 -3.27 -1.06
C TYR A 32 -1.83 -4.48 -1.83
N GLU A 33 -3.12 -4.70 -1.79
CA GLU A 33 -3.75 -5.79 -2.53
C GLU A 33 -4.07 -5.33 -3.94
N GLN A 34 -3.55 -6.07 -4.91
CA GLN A 34 -3.95 -5.94 -6.31
C GLN A 34 -5.02 -6.97 -6.63
N ILE A 35 -6.11 -6.53 -7.21
CA ILE A 35 -7.20 -7.37 -7.67
C ILE A 35 -7.47 -7.14 -9.15
N THR A 36 -8.16 -8.08 -9.77
CA THR A 36 -8.59 -7.97 -11.16
C THR A 36 -9.83 -7.09 -11.31
N ALA A 37 -10.12 -6.65 -12.54
CA ALA A 37 -11.37 -5.95 -12.85
C ALA A 37 -12.60 -6.80 -12.51
N GLU A 38 -12.54 -8.12 -12.73
CA GLU A 38 -13.61 -9.06 -12.39
C GLU A 38 -13.84 -9.16 -10.86
N GLU A 39 -12.76 -9.23 -10.09
CA GLU A 39 -12.85 -9.23 -8.62
C GLU A 39 -13.39 -7.90 -8.09
N ALA A 40 -12.95 -6.78 -8.64
CA ALA A 40 -13.50 -5.46 -8.31
C ALA A 40 -14.99 -5.39 -8.64
N LYS A 41 -15.40 -5.86 -9.81
CA LYS A 41 -16.82 -5.92 -10.21
C LYS A 41 -17.63 -6.77 -9.24
N THR A 42 -17.12 -7.92 -8.84
CA THR A 42 -17.78 -8.80 -7.86
C THR A 42 -17.96 -8.11 -6.52
N ILE A 43 -16.98 -7.36 -6.03
CA ILE A 43 -17.11 -6.55 -4.81
C ILE A 43 -18.22 -5.53 -4.96
N MET A 44 -18.26 -4.79 -6.07
CA MET A 44 -19.27 -3.77 -6.35
C MET A 44 -20.70 -4.34 -6.41
N GLU A 45 -20.85 -5.58 -6.85
CA GLU A 45 -22.16 -6.26 -6.95
C GLU A 45 -22.61 -6.91 -5.64
N THR A 46 -21.68 -7.34 -4.79
CA THR A 46 -21.98 -8.15 -3.60
C THR A 46 -21.85 -7.38 -2.28
N GLN A 47 -21.17 -6.24 -2.26
CA GLN A 47 -20.96 -5.43 -1.06
C GLN A 47 -21.65 -4.06 -1.22
N GLN A 48 -22.08 -3.47 -0.11
CA GLN A 48 -22.77 -2.18 -0.11
C GLN A 48 -21.87 -1.03 0.34
N ASP A 49 -20.93 -1.32 1.21
CA ASP A 49 -20.07 -0.31 1.84
C ASP A 49 -18.66 -0.32 1.24
N TYR A 50 -18.51 0.27 0.08
CA TYR A 50 -17.23 0.47 -0.56
C TYR A 50 -17.13 1.87 -1.18
N ILE A 51 -15.93 2.33 -1.40
CA ILE A 51 -15.61 3.59 -2.07
C ILE A 51 -14.76 3.29 -3.28
N ILE A 52 -15.10 3.87 -4.43
CA ILE A 52 -14.27 3.77 -5.63
C ILE A 52 -13.58 5.11 -5.85
N ILE A 53 -12.25 5.10 -5.95
CA ILE A 53 -11.46 6.27 -6.32
C ILE A 53 -10.98 6.14 -7.75
N ASP A 54 -11.33 7.14 -8.57
CA ASP A 54 -10.71 7.40 -9.85
C ASP A 54 -9.53 8.35 -9.61
N ALA A 55 -8.31 7.85 -9.84
CA ALA A 55 -7.08 8.61 -9.60
C ALA A 55 -6.59 9.37 -10.83
N ARG A 56 -7.44 9.53 -11.86
CA ARG A 56 -7.14 10.23 -13.10
C ARG A 56 -7.33 11.75 -12.97
N THR A 57 -7.32 12.45 -14.07
CA THR A 57 -7.59 13.89 -14.15
C THR A 57 -9.08 14.20 -14.27
N ASP A 58 -9.45 15.48 -14.04
CA ASP A 58 -10.81 15.97 -14.24
C ASP A 58 -11.30 15.73 -15.68
N GLU A 59 -10.46 15.96 -16.66
CA GLU A 59 -10.79 15.77 -18.08
C GLU A 59 -11.05 14.30 -18.40
N GLU A 60 -10.19 13.40 -17.93
CA GLU A 60 -10.38 11.96 -18.13
C GLU A 60 -11.66 11.45 -17.47
N PHE A 61 -11.94 11.91 -16.26
CA PHE A 61 -13.18 11.56 -15.53
C PHE A 61 -14.43 12.01 -16.27
N ALA A 62 -14.41 13.23 -16.82
CA ALA A 62 -15.53 13.77 -17.59
C ALA A 62 -15.79 13.03 -18.91
N GLU A 63 -14.77 12.44 -19.50
CA GLU A 63 -14.90 11.62 -20.73
C GLU A 63 -15.59 10.27 -20.46
N GLY A 64 -15.55 9.79 -19.24
CA GLY A 64 -16.17 8.55 -18.81
C GLY A 64 -15.46 7.98 -17.58
N HIS A 65 -16.22 7.42 -16.64
CA HIS A 65 -15.73 6.86 -15.40
C HIS A 65 -16.58 5.68 -14.95
N ILE A 66 -16.06 4.89 -14.03
CA ILE A 66 -16.81 3.78 -13.43
C ILE A 66 -17.93 4.35 -12.53
N GLU A 67 -19.09 3.77 -12.62
CA GLU A 67 -20.28 4.17 -11.84
C GLU A 67 -19.95 4.30 -10.35
N ASN A 68 -20.42 5.38 -9.72
CA ASN A 68 -20.19 5.74 -8.32
C ASN A 68 -18.74 6.07 -7.94
N ALA A 69 -17.80 6.14 -8.87
CA ALA A 69 -16.44 6.56 -8.57
C ALA A 69 -16.41 8.04 -8.15
N ILE A 70 -15.62 8.32 -7.14
CA ILE A 70 -15.25 9.70 -6.77
C ILE A 70 -13.88 10.03 -7.39
N LEU A 71 -13.75 11.24 -7.88
CA LEU A 71 -12.51 11.70 -8.46
C LEU A 71 -11.60 12.28 -7.38
N ILE A 72 -10.47 11.63 -7.15
CA ILE A 72 -9.34 12.18 -6.41
C ILE A 72 -8.09 11.91 -7.24
N PRO A 73 -7.63 12.87 -8.02
CA PRO A 73 -6.41 12.71 -8.81
C PRO A 73 -5.24 12.24 -7.97
N GLU A 74 -4.40 11.39 -8.52
CA GLU A 74 -3.28 10.76 -7.82
C GLU A 74 -2.43 11.76 -7.04
N TYR A 75 -2.15 12.93 -7.63
CA TYR A 75 -1.36 14.00 -7.00
C TYR A 75 -2.11 14.80 -5.92
N GLU A 76 -3.40 14.55 -5.70
CA GLU A 76 -4.23 15.21 -4.68
C GLU A 76 -4.60 14.28 -3.50
N ILE A 77 -4.24 13.00 -3.55
CA ILE A 77 -4.59 12.03 -2.51
C ILE A 77 -4.12 12.50 -1.12
N ALA A 78 -2.87 12.93 -1.01
CA ALA A 78 -2.31 13.36 0.28
C ALA A 78 -3.05 14.54 0.92
N GLN A 79 -3.63 15.44 0.12
CA GLN A 79 -4.33 16.63 0.59
C GLN A 79 -5.83 16.42 0.80
N ARG A 80 -6.44 15.51 0.04
CA ARG A 80 -7.91 15.40 -0.04
C ARG A 80 -8.49 14.16 0.64
N ALA A 81 -7.78 13.03 0.63
CA ALA A 81 -8.37 11.77 1.03
C ALA A 81 -8.95 11.78 2.45
N GLU A 82 -8.23 12.34 3.43
CA GLU A 82 -8.68 12.35 4.82
C GLU A 82 -9.92 13.21 5.06
N ASN A 83 -10.14 14.25 4.24
CA ASN A 83 -11.33 15.08 4.29
C ASN A 83 -12.55 14.43 3.63
N GLU A 84 -12.33 13.61 2.62
CA GLU A 84 -13.40 12.97 1.84
C GLU A 84 -13.74 11.56 2.34
N ILE A 85 -12.78 10.88 2.98
CA ILE A 85 -12.93 9.51 3.51
C ILE A 85 -12.46 9.50 4.96
N ALA A 86 -13.38 9.68 5.88
CA ALA A 86 -13.07 9.75 7.31
C ALA A 86 -12.73 8.38 7.92
N ASP A 87 -13.36 7.31 7.44
CA ASP A 87 -13.14 5.96 7.96
C ASP A 87 -11.87 5.35 7.35
N LYS A 88 -10.86 5.18 8.18
CA LYS A 88 -9.57 4.58 7.78
C LYS A 88 -9.65 3.08 7.47
N ASP A 89 -10.71 2.41 7.90
CA ASP A 89 -10.95 0.99 7.65
C ASP A 89 -11.96 0.75 6.51
N ALA A 90 -12.42 1.81 5.85
CA ALA A 90 -13.30 1.71 4.70
C ALA A 90 -12.66 0.89 3.58
N LEU A 91 -13.45 0.06 2.91
CA LEU A 91 -13.02 -0.64 1.71
C LEU A 91 -12.92 0.36 0.56
N ILE A 92 -11.70 0.58 0.07
CA ILE A 92 -11.41 1.51 -1.00
C ILE A 92 -10.88 0.74 -2.22
N LEU A 93 -11.52 0.93 -3.35
CA LEU A 93 -11.14 0.39 -4.65
C LEU A 93 -10.55 1.53 -5.48
N VAL A 94 -9.33 1.36 -5.99
CA VAL A 94 -8.61 2.42 -6.70
C VAL A 94 -8.28 2.01 -8.11
N TYR A 95 -8.57 2.86 -9.08
CA TYR A 95 -8.18 2.67 -10.46
C TYR A 95 -7.68 3.97 -11.11
N CYS A 96 -7.01 3.84 -12.24
CA CYS A 96 -6.67 4.98 -13.09
C CYS A 96 -6.90 4.64 -14.57
N ARG A 97 -6.07 5.12 -15.48
CA ARG A 97 -6.18 4.76 -16.90
C ARG A 97 -5.57 3.40 -17.20
N SER A 98 -4.33 3.16 -16.77
CA SER A 98 -3.52 1.96 -17.11
C SER A 98 -2.89 1.25 -15.90
N GLY A 99 -3.09 1.74 -14.67
CA GLY A 99 -2.62 1.14 -13.44
C GLY A 99 -1.43 1.84 -12.76
N ARG A 100 -0.68 2.70 -13.42
CA ARG A 100 0.50 3.37 -12.83
C ARG A 100 0.12 4.38 -11.72
N ARG A 101 -0.80 5.28 -12.01
CA ARG A 101 -1.25 6.32 -11.06
C ARG A 101 -2.06 5.74 -9.91
N SER A 102 -2.84 4.69 -10.16
CA SER A 102 -3.62 4.01 -9.12
C SER A 102 -2.73 3.32 -8.09
N LYS A 103 -1.59 2.77 -8.49
CA LYS A 103 -0.59 2.21 -7.57
C LYS A 103 0.00 3.29 -6.67
N ILE A 104 0.39 4.42 -7.23
CA ILE A 104 0.90 5.58 -6.47
C ILE A 104 -0.18 6.09 -5.49
N ALA A 105 -1.41 6.26 -5.96
CA ALA A 105 -2.54 6.69 -5.13
C ALA A 105 -2.80 5.71 -3.97
N THR A 106 -2.75 4.41 -4.24
CA THR A 106 -2.92 3.37 -3.23
C THR A 106 -1.82 3.41 -2.17
N GLU A 107 -0.57 3.56 -2.56
CA GLU A 107 0.55 3.71 -1.65
C GLU A 107 0.41 4.95 -0.75
N GLU A 108 -0.03 6.08 -1.31
CA GLU A 108 -0.30 7.29 -0.53
C GLU A 108 -1.45 7.09 0.47
N LEU A 109 -2.52 6.42 0.09
CA LEU A 109 -3.62 6.06 1.01
C LEU A 109 -3.12 5.22 2.18
N ILE A 110 -2.29 4.22 1.93
CA ILE A 110 -1.72 3.38 2.98
C ILE A 110 -0.81 4.18 3.91
N LYS A 111 0.01 5.08 3.38
CA LYS A 111 0.83 5.99 4.20
C LYS A 111 -0.02 6.91 5.10
N LEU A 112 -1.22 7.29 4.65
CA LEU A 112 -2.18 8.06 5.44
C LEU A 112 -2.90 7.22 6.51
N GLY A 113 -2.70 5.90 6.54
CA GLY A 113 -3.26 5.00 7.54
C GLY A 113 -4.52 4.25 7.12
N TYR A 114 -4.92 4.31 5.84
CA TYR A 114 -6.01 3.47 5.33
C TYR A 114 -5.58 2.01 5.27
N THR A 115 -6.41 1.12 5.80
CA THR A 115 -6.05 -0.28 6.07
C THR A 115 -6.65 -1.28 5.09
N ASN A 116 -7.61 -0.87 4.27
CA ASN A 116 -8.37 -1.77 3.41
C ASN A 116 -8.47 -1.22 1.98
N VAL A 117 -7.33 -1.12 1.32
CA VAL A 117 -7.22 -0.54 -0.02
C VAL A 117 -6.86 -1.62 -1.03
N LYS A 118 -7.62 -1.67 -2.12
CA LYS A 118 -7.42 -2.59 -3.25
C LYS A 118 -7.25 -1.80 -4.54
N GLU A 119 -6.21 -2.10 -5.28
CA GLU A 119 -5.93 -1.50 -6.58
C GLU A 119 -6.34 -2.46 -7.70
N PHE A 120 -7.07 -2.00 -8.71
CA PHE A 120 -7.56 -2.88 -9.76
C PHE A 120 -7.23 -2.44 -11.20
N GLY A 121 -6.14 -1.69 -11.36
CA GLY A 121 -5.58 -1.40 -12.68
C GLY A 121 -6.17 -0.17 -13.34
N GLY A 122 -6.53 -0.28 -14.59
CA GLY A 122 -6.94 0.83 -15.41
C GLY A 122 -8.27 0.64 -16.14
N ILE A 123 -8.93 1.76 -16.42
CA ILE A 123 -10.20 1.77 -17.14
C ILE A 123 -10.06 1.24 -18.57
N ILE A 124 -8.87 1.27 -19.15
CA ILE A 124 -8.62 0.68 -20.48
C ILE A 124 -8.86 -0.84 -20.51
N ASP A 125 -8.68 -1.50 -19.36
CA ASP A 125 -8.89 -2.94 -19.19
C ASP A 125 -10.22 -3.28 -18.50
N TRP A 126 -11.07 -2.27 -18.26
CA TRP A 126 -12.37 -2.43 -17.65
C TRP A 126 -13.40 -2.86 -18.71
N PRO A 127 -13.88 -4.13 -18.67
CA PRO A 127 -14.74 -4.66 -19.73
C PRO A 127 -16.23 -4.35 -19.52
N TYR A 128 -16.57 -3.58 -18.52
CA TYR A 128 -17.95 -3.30 -18.12
C TYR A 128 -18.36 -1.87 -18.51
N GLU A 129 -19.63 -1.54 -18.29
CA GLU A 129 -20.16 -0.22 -18.60
C GLU A 129 -19.51 0.90 -17.76
N ILE A 130 -19.45 2.07 -18.35
CA ILE A 130 -18.98 3.31 -17.71
C ILE A 130 -20.02 4.42 -17.89
N GLU A 131 -20.02 5.36 -16.96
CA GLU A 131 -20.82 6.59 -17.05
C GLU A 131 -20.08 7.67 -17.83
N LYS A 132 -20.84 8.57 -18.46
CA LYS A 132 -20.33 9.76 -19.14
C LYS A 132 -21.03 11.01 -18.62
#